data_7d7502ed23175209ff6834992391cbe1
#
_entry.id   7d7502ed23175209ff6834992391cbe1
#
_cell.length_a   1.000
_cell.length_b   1.000
_cell.length_c   1.000
_cell.angle_alpha   90.00
_cell.angle_beta   90.00
_cell.angle_gamma   90.00
#
_symmetry.space_group_name_H-M   'P 1'
#
loop_
_entity.id
_entity.type
_entity.pdbx_description
1 polymer ?
#
loop_
_entity_poly.entity_id
_entity_poly.type
_entity_poly.pdbx_seq_one_letter_code
_entity_poly.pdbx_strand_id
1 'polypeptide(L)'
;MELFHDDILFENWTGGKAQGKAAIRQAWASWFANHGGFRFTEEETFIDVEQQKVLCRWQLEWHSIEKGFEGKPEKRRGVDVLHFKDGKIIKKLTYSKTTLEIDGQRAHLVPGHLK
;
A
#
# COMPACT_ATOMS: atom_id res chain seq x y z
N MET A 1 -7.66 5.54 -11.75
CA MET A 1 -8.96 5.11 -11.18
C MET A 1 -9.83 4.27 -12.14
N GLU A 2 -9.53 4.29 -13.42
CA GLU A 2 -10.29 3.48 -14.40
C GLU A 2 -10.12 1.97 -14.20
N LEU A 3 -8.99 1.54 -13.64
CA LEU A 3 -8.74 0.13 -13.34
C LEU A 3 -9.53 -0.39 -12.14
N PHE A 4 -10.14 0.50 -11.37
CA PHE A 4 -10.88 0.15 -10.17
C PHE A 4 -12.38 0.07 -10.45
N HIS A 5 -13.01 -0.95 -9.90
CA HIS A 5 -14.46 -1.07 -9.89
C HIS A 5 -15.08 0.05 -9.04
N ASP A 6 -16.30 0.49 -9.37
CA ASP A 6 -16.97 1.54 -8.60
C ASP A 6 -17.18 1.17 -7.13
N ASP A 7 -17.37 -0.11 -6.86
CA ASP A 7 -17.58 -0.65 -5.51
C ASP A 7 -16.29 -1.14 -4.84
N ILE A 8 -15.14 -0.71 -5.30
CA ILE A 8 -13.84 -1.17 -4.79
C ILE A 8 -13.72 -1.02 -3.29
N LEU A 9 -13.21 -2.07 -2.64
CA LEU A 9 -12.81 -2.04 -1.23
C LEU A 9 -11.28 -2.01 -1.16
N PHE A 10 -10.75 -1.01 -0.49
CA PHE A 10 -9.34 -0.94 -0.14
C PHE A 10 -9.18 -1.17 1.36
N GLU A 11 -8.35 -2.14 1.73
CA GLU A 11 -7.96 -2.36 3.11
C GLU A 11 -6.47 -2.15 3.24
N ASN A 12 -6.09 -1.18 4.08
CA ASN A 12 -4.70 -0.89 4.36
C ASN A 12 -4.15 -1.89 5.38
N TRP A 13 -2.82 -2.00 5.48
CA TRP A 13 -2.15 -2.91 6.40
C TRP A 13 -2.47 -2.60 7.89
N THR A 14 -2.91 -1.39 8.20
CA THR A 14 -3.34 -1.01 9.55
C THR A 14 -4.76 -1.50 9.88
N GLY A 15 -5.46 -2.10 8.91
CA GLY A 15 -6.86 -2.50 9.04
C GLY A 15 -7.86 -1.42 8.65
N GLY A 16 -7.39 -0.22 8.32
CA GLY A 16 -8.26 0.85 7.83
C GLY A 16 -8.84 0.50 6.47
N LYS A 17 -10.13 0.78 6.26
CA LYS A 17 -10.86 0.44 5.04
C LYS A 17 -11.43 1.68 4.36
N ALA A 18 -11.45 1.67 3.04
CA ALA A 18 -12.12 2.66 2.22
C ALA A 18 -12.96 1.95 1.15
N GLN A 19 -14.22 2.30 1.05
CA GLN A 19 -15.16 1.70 0.11
C GLN A 19 -15.57 2.71 -0.97
N GLY A 20 -15.44 2.30 -2.23
CA GLY A 20 -15.79 3.12 -3.38
C GLY A 20 -14.66 4.06 -3.82
N LYS A 21 -14.72 4.48 -5.09
CA LYS A 21 -13.65 5.30 -5.70
C LYS A 21 -13.46 6.65 -5.01
N ALA A 22 -14.54 7.30 -4.60
CA ALA A 22 -14.45 8.61 -3.96
C ALA A 22 -13.72 8.54 -2.61
N ALA A 23 -14.02 7.52 -1.81
CA ALA A 23 -13.37 7.30 -0.53
C ALA A 23 -11.87 7.00 -0.72
N ILE A 24 -11.53 6.22 -1.73
CA ILE A 24 -10.13 5.88 -2.04
C ILE A 24 -9.36 7.11 -2.50
N ARG A 25 -9.96 7.94 -3.37
CA ARG A 25 -9.33 9.19 -3.81
C ARG A 25 -9.02 10.09 -2.61
N GLN A 26 -9.96 10.20 -1.68
CA GLN A 26 -9.77 11.02 -0.50
C GLN A 26 -8.69 10.45 0.42
N ALA A 27 -8.69 9.14 0.64
CA ALA A 27 -7.69 8.48 1.47
C ALA A 27 -6.28 8.63 0.89
N TRP A 28 -6.14 8.52 -0.43
CA TRP A 28 -4.84 8.59 -1.09
C TRP A 28 -4.37 10.01 -1.36
N ALA A 29 -5.27 10.98 -1.42
CA ALA A 29 -4.89 12.37 -1.70
C ALA A 29 -3.93 12.92 -0.66
N SER A 30 -4.17 12.67 0.63
CA SER A 30 -3.27 13.13 1.68
C SER A 30 -1.93 12.41 1.63
N TRP A 31 -1.92 11.12 1.27
CA TRP A 31 -0.69 10.36 1.11
C TRP A 31 0.17 10.94 -0.02
N PHE A 32 -0.41 11.18 -1.19
CA PHE A 32 0.30 11.78 -2.32
C PHE A 32 0.74 13.22 -2.04
N ALA A 33 -0.03 13.97 -1.28
CA ALA A 33 0.34 15.34 -0.91
C ALA A 33 1.55 15.40 0.02
N ASN A 34 1.72 14.37 0.87
CA ASN A 34 2.79 14.35 1.88
C ASN A 34 4.02 13.55 1.47
N HIS A 35 3.95 12.78 0.40
CA HIS A 35 5.01 11.86 -0.02
C HIS A 35 5.41 12.07 -1.47
N GLY A 36 6.13 13.14 -1.74
CA GLY A 36 6.79 13.30 -3.03
C GLY A 36 8.02 12.40 -3.10
N GLY A 37 8.33 11.90 -4.29
CA GLY A 37 9.58 11.18 -4.53
C GLY A 37 9.64 9.75 -4.01
N PHE A 38 8.50 9.08 -3.85
CA PHE A 38 8.47 7.65 -3.53
C PHE A 38 8.75 6.80 -4.78
N ARG A 39 9.25 5.59 -4.53
CA ARG A 39 9.51 4.62 -5.58
C ARG A 39 9.04 3.24 -5.16
N PHE A 40 8.15 2.64 -5.96
CA PHE A 40 7.75 1.25 -5.82
C PHE A 40 8.51 0.38 -6.80
N THR A 41 9.02 -0.75 -6.32
CA THR A 41 9.62 -1.78 -7.16
C THR A 41 8.81 -3.06 -6.96
N GLU A 42 8.28 -3.61 -8.06
CA GLU A 42 7.62 -4.91 -8.03
C GLU A 42 8.67 -6.00 -7.92
N GLU A 43 8.55 -6.85 -6.91
CA GLU A 43 9.51 -7.95 -6.71
C GLU A 43 9.01 -9.23 -7.33
N GLU A 44 7.69 -9.50 -7.25
CA GLU A 44 7.13 -10.79 -7.66
C GLU A 44 5.62 -10.67 -7.82
N THR A 45 5.07 -11.29 -8.87
CA THR A 45 3.64 -11.28 -9.11
C THR A 45 3.13 -12.68 -9.42
N PHE A 46 2.06 -13.09 -8.73
CA PHE A 46 1.35 -14.35 -8.98
C PHE A 46 -0.05 -14.03 -9.47
N ILE A 47 -0.46 -14.67 -10.56
CA ILE A 47 -1.77 -14.45 -11.19
C ILE A 47 -2.56 -15.75 -11.19
N ASP A 48 -3.78 -15.71 -10.64
CA ASP A 48 -4.74 -16.82 -10.72
C ASP A 48 -5.91 -16.37 -11.58
N VAL A 49 -5.93 -16.82 -12.82
CA VAL A 49 -6.95 -16.42 -13.80
C VAL A 49 -8.32 -16.98 -13.44
N GLU A 50 -8.38 -18.20 -12.93
CA GLU A 50 -9.66 -18.85 -12.57
C GLU A 50 -10.37 -18.12 -11.44
N GLN A 51 -9.63 -17.73 -10.41
CA GLN A 51 -10.19 -17.02 -9.27
C GLN A 51 -10.22 -15.51 -9.45
N GLN A 52 -9.67 -15.00 -10.56
CA GLN A 52 -9.59 -13.56 -10.82
C GLN A 52 -8.86 -12.82 -9.70
N LYS A 53 -7.69 -13.34 -9.29
CA LYS A 53 -6.88 -12.78 -8.21
C LYS A 53 -5.44 -12.61 -8.63
N VAL A 54 -4.81 -11.58 -8.08
CA VAL A 54 -3.39 -11.29 -8.29
C VAL A 54 -2.76 -11.01 -6.94
N LEU A 55 -1.59 -11.60 -6.68
CA LEU A 55 -0.77 -11.28 -5.53
C LEU A 55 0.50 -10.60 -6.04
N CYS A 56 0.81 -9.43 -5.51
CA CYS A 56 1.95 -8.63 -5.95
C CYS A 56 2.82 -8.26 -4.75
N ARG A 57 4.07 -8.72 -4.75
CA ARG A 57 5.05 -8.31 -3.72
C ARG A 57 5.79 -7.09 -4.21
N TRP A 58 5.97 -6.11 -3.31
CA TRP A 58 6.61 -4.84 -3.65
C TRP A 58 7.58 -4.37 -2.58
N GLN A 59 8.48 -3.48 -3.00
CA GLN A 59 9.35 -2.70 -2.13
C GLN A 59 9.06 -1.22 -2.37
N LEU A 60 8.88 -0.48 -1.30
CA LEU A 60 8.69 0.96 -1.33
C LEU A 60 9.94 1.64 -0.77
N GLU A 61 10.44 2.61 -1.51
CA GLU A 61 11.52 3.48 -1.06
C GLU A 61 11.03 4.93 -1.04
N TRP A 62 11.21 5.59 0.07
CA TRP A 62 10.82 6.99 0.23
C TRP A 62 11.57 7.65 1.37
N HIS A 63 11.30 8.93 1.61
CA HIS A 63 11.76 9.61 2.82
C HIS A 63 10.76 9.33 3.93
N SER A 64 11.22 8.76 5.04
CA SER A 64 10.36 8.33 6.14
C SER A 64 9.56 9.49 6.73
N ILE A 65 8.31 9.19 7.13
CA ILE A 65 7.46 10.08 7.91
C ILE A 65 7.27 9.57 9.34
N GLU A 66 7.96 8.46 9.68
CA GLU A 66 7.83 7.88 11.00
C GLU A 66 8.47 8.79 12.06
N LYS A 67 7.82 8.85 13.22
CA LYS A 67 8.28 9.70 14.34
C LYS A 67 9.70 9.34 14.76
N GLY A 68 10.57 10.35 14.76
CA GLY A 68 11.99 10.18 15.08
C GLY A 68 12.87 9.88 13.88
N PHE A 69 12.28 9.62 12.70
CA PHE A 69 13.02 9.26 11.49
C PHE A 69 12.66 10.14 10.29
N GLU A 70 11.95 11.23 10.52
CA GLU A 70 11.44 12.09 9.45
C GLU A 70 12.54 12.51 8.47
N GLY A 71 12.28 12.31 7.18
CA GLY A 71 13.18 12.67 6.10
C GLY A 71 14.32 11.69 5.85
N LYS A 72 14.50 10.66 6.67
CA LYS A 72 15.55 9.67 6.50
C LYS A 72 15.15 8.61 5.46
N PRO A 73 16.12 8.02 4.72
CA PRO A 73 15.80 6.98 3.74
C PRO A 73 15.11 5.78 4.39
N GLU A 74 13.95 5.40 3.87
CA GLU A 74 13.19 4.27 4.37
C GLU A 74 12.94 3.26 3.27
N LYS A 75 13.06 1.97 3.59
CA LYS A 75 12.65 0.86 2.75
C LYS A 75 11.56 0.08 3.46
N ARG A 76 10.47 -0.18 2.74
CA ARG A 76 9.32 -0.91 3.25
C ARG A 76 8.94 -2.00 2.26
N ARG A 77 8.59 -3.18 2.75
CA ARG A 77 8.15 -4.29 1.92
C ARG A 77 6.75 -4.73 2.29
N GLY A 78 6.01 -5.17 1.28
CA GLY A 78 4.68 -5.67 1.50
C GLY A 78 4.16 -6.46 0.33
N VAL A 79 2.90 -6.84 0.44
CA VAL A 79 2.15 -7.52 -0.62
C VAL A 79 0.78 -6.89 -0.74
N ASP A 80 0.28 -6.86 -1.97
CA ASP A 80 -1.10 -6.55 -2.27
C ASP A 80 -1.78 -7.81 -2.77
N VAL A 81 -2.98 -8.09 -2.25
CA VAL A 81 -3.86 -9.11 -2.79
C VAL A 81 -4.98 -8.38 -3.53
N LEU A 82 -5.06 -8.60 -4.84
CA LEU A 82 -6.03 -7.93 -5.69
C LEU A 82 -7.09 -8.92 -6.14
N HIS A 83 -8.35 -8.56 -5.98
CA HIS A 83 -9.48 -9.31 -6.52
C HIS A 83 -10.07 -8.52 -7.68
N PHE A 84 -10.37 -9.21 -8.78
CA PHE A 84 -10.93 -8.59 -9.97
C PHE A 84 -12.37 -9.01 -10.18
N LYS A 85 -13.16 -8.10 -10.72
CA LYS A 85 -14.53 -8.33 -11.16
C LYS A 85 -14.80 -7.47 -12.39
N ASP A 86 -15.34 -8.10 -13.45
CA ASP A 86 -15.65 -7.41 -14.70
C ASP A 86 -14.43 -6.67 -15.29
N GLY A 87 -13.24 -7.28 -15.15
CA GLY A 87 -11.99 -6.71 -15.63
C GLY A 87 -11.42 -5.58 -14.80
N LYS A 88 -12.01 -5.28 -13.64
CA LYS A 88 -11.58 -4.20 -12.76
C LYS A 88 -11.29 -4.70 -11.35
N ILE A 89 -10.44 -3.98 -10.64
CA ILE A 89 -10.08 -4.33 -9.26
C ILE A 89 -11.25 -3.99 -8.35
N ILE A 90 -11.82 -5.02 -7.70
CA ILE A 90 -12.92 -4.88 -6.75
C ILE A 90 -12.46 -4.90 -5.30
N LYS A 91 -11.30 -5.51 -5.01
CA LYS A 91 -10.68 -5.48 -3.69
C LYS A 91 -9.19 -5.28 -3.85
N LYS A 92 -8.64 -4.41 -3.02
CA LYS A 92 -7.21 -4.24 -2.86
C LYS A 92 -6.88 -4.36 -1.38
N LEU A 93 -6.22 -5.46 -1.02
CA LEU A 93 -5.88 -5.76 0.37
C LEU A 93 -4.37 -5.63 0.50
N THR A 94 -3.93 -4.67 1.29
CA THR A 94 -2.51 -4.35 1.44
C THR A 94 -1.98 -4.85 2.77
N TYR A 95 -0.90 -5.62 2.71
CA TYR A 95 -0.17 -6.12 3.88
C TYR A 95 1.25 -5.60 3.81
N SER A 96 1.79 -5.21 4.94
CA SER A 96 3.17 -4.72 5.00
C SER A 96 3.90 -5.36 6.18
N LYS A 97 5.20 -5.55 5.99
CA LYS A 97 6.05 -5.92 7.14
C LYS A 97 6.04 -4.78 8.14
N THR A 98 6.02 -5.13 9.43
CA THR A 98 6.04 -4.14 10.51
C THR A 98 7.44 -3.73 10.91
N THR A 99 8.46 -4.49 10.50
CA THR A 99 9.86 -4.09 10.68
C THR A 99 10.35 -3.46 9.39
N LEU A 100 10.75 -2.21 9.47
CA LEU A 100 11.22 -1.41 8.34
C LEU A 100 12.73 -1.23 8.42
N GLU A 101 13.34 -0.87 7.30
CA GLU A 101 14.71 -0.38 7.27
C GLU A 101 14.67 1.13 7.07
N ILE A 102 15.13 1.88 8.07
CA ILE A 102 15.17 3.33 8.03
C ILE A 102 16.60 3.77 8.34
N ASP A 103 17.21 4.49 7.40
CA ASP A 103 18.59 4.95 7.53
C ASP A 103 19.56 3.79 7.79
N GLY A 104 19.31 2.62 7.15
CA GLY A 104 20.12 1.42 7.31
C GLY A 104 19.87 0.65 8.60
N GLN A 105 18.94 1.06 9.44
CA GLN A 105 18.64 0.44 10.73
C GLN A 105 17.23 -0.16 10.73
N ARG A 106 17.03 -1.22 11.52
CA ARG A 106 15.71 -1.79 11.70
C ARG A 106 14.88 -0.92 12.64
N ALA A 107 13.69 -0.57 12.19
CA ALA A 107 12.71 0.17 12.98
C ALA A 107 11.39 -0.60 12.97
N HIS A 108 10.82 -0.82 14.16
CA HIS A 108 9.56 -1.54 14.27
C HIS A 108 8.39 -0.56 14.29
N LEU A 109 7.42 -0.79 13.39
CA LEU A 109 6.23 0.04 13.32
C LEU A 109 5.28 -0.30 14.46
N VAL A 110 4.78 0.75 15.10
CA VAL A 110 3.69 0.65 16.06
C VAL A 110 2.46 1.25 15.41
N PRO A 111 1.36 0.48 15.20
CA PRO A 111 0.20 0.94 14.44
C PRO A 111 -0.36 2.29 14.88
N GLY A 112 -0.29 2.61 16.17
CA GLY A 112 -0.75 3.89 16.69
C GLY A 112 0.02 5.12 16.19
N HIS A 113 1.22 4.93 15.63
CA HIS A 113 2.06 6.02 15.10
C HIS A 113 1.79 6.32 13.63
N LEU A 114 0.91 5.59 12.98
CA LEU A 114 0.75 5.62 11.53
C LEU A 114 -0.50 6.36 11.07
N LYS A 115 -1.01 7.20 11.89
CA LYS A 115 -2.18 8.00 11.53
C LYS A 115 -1.80 9.24 10.72
#